data_23bef7134e4e47d8c2bd21340c6707ff
#
_entry.id   23bef7134e4e47d8c2bd21340c6707ff
#
_cell.length_a   1.000
_cell.length_b   1.000
_cell.length_c   1.000
_cell.angle_alpha   90.00
_cell.angle_beta   90.00
_cell.angle_gamma   90.00
#
_symmetry.space_group_name_H-M   'P 1'
#
loop_
_entity.id
_entity.type
_entity.pdbx_description
1 polymer ?
#
loop_
_entity_poly.entity_id
_entity_poly.type
_entity_poly.pdbx_seq_one_letter_code
_entity_poly.pdbx_strand_id
1 'polypeptide(L)'
;MHKKNIIEILQLISSPESQFEYEKNVPIAQVPAELFCTWFDDYYHPNSAKFVSSFNINELKDLSLFNDHFDKYGKDVPMNNGVSGLQSNSNWLAIQSYAGKLLEKHLW
;
A
#
# COMPACT_ATOMS: atom_id res chain seq x y z
N MET A 1 13.25 -0.54 10.96
CA MET A 1 11.85 -0.37 11.29
C MET A 1 11.04 0.25 10.17
N HIS A 2 11.43 1.40 9.63
CA HIS A 2 10.71 2.02 8.50
C HIS A 2 10.65 1.11 7.27
N LYS A 3 11.76 0.52 6.91
CA LYS A 3 11.81 -0.36 5.73
C LYS A 3 10.91 -1.59 5.91
N LYS A 4 10.95 -2.20 7.09
CA LYS A 4 10.09 -3.35 7.41
C LYS A 4 8.62 -2.98 7.28
N ASN A 5 8.22 -1.82 7.81
CA ASN A 5 6.83 -1.35 7.74
C ASN A 5 6.37 -1.14 6.30
N ILE A 6 7.22 -0.53 5.46
CA ILE A 6 6.93 -0.31 4.05
C ILE A 6 6.77 -1.65 3.32
N ILE A 7 7.67 -2.59 3.56
CA ILE A 7 7.57 -3.92 2.94
C ILE A 7 6.27 -4.61 3.35
N GLU A 8 5.92 -4.56 4.62
CA GLU A 8 4.69 -5.19 5.13
C GLU A 8 3.43 -4.59 4.50
N ILE A 9 3.34 -3.25 4.40
CA ILE A 9 2.15 -2.64 3.79
C ILE A 9 2.10 -2.90 2.29
N LEU A 10 3.22 -2.91 1.59
CA LEU A 10 3.25 -3.25 0.17
C LEU A 10 2.82 -4.71 -0.06
N GLN A 11 3.24 -5.63 0.81
CA GLN A 11 2.81 -7.02 0.74
C GLN A 11 1.28 -7.13 0.89
N LEU A 12 0.71 -6.38 1.82
CA LEU A 12 -0.73 -6.39 2.05
C LEU A 12 -1.49 -5.76 0.87
N ILE A 13 -1.01 -4.62 0.35
CA ILE A 13 -1.63 -3.96 -0.80
C ILE A 13 -1.55 -4.84 -2.05
N SER A 14 -0.49 -5.62 -2.23
CA SER A 14 -0.28 -6.45 -3.42
C SER A 14 -1.04 -7.79 -3.37
N SER A 15 -1.58 -8.19 -2.22
CA SER A 15 -2.15 -9.53 -2.03
C SER A 15 -3.64 -9.50 -1.72
N PRO A 16 -4.50 -9.82 -2.69
CA PRO A 16 -5.95 -9.96 -2.42
C PRO A 16 -6.24 -11.00 -1.33
N GLU A 17 -5.50 -12.09 -1.30
CA GLU A 17 -5.68 -13.14 -0.29
C GLU A 17 -5.45 -12.61 1.12
N SER A 18 -4.37 -11.84 1.31
CA SER A 18 -4.06 -11.23 2.60
C SER A 18 -5.11 -10.20 3.01
N GLN A 19 -5.63 -9.44 2.06
CA GLN A 19 -6.70 -8.47 2.31
C GLN A 19 -7.99 -9.16 2.77
N PHE A 20 -8.40 -10.23 2.12
CA PHE A 20 -9.58 -11.00 2.51
C PHE A 20 -9.38 -11.67 3.87
N GLU A 21 -8.20 -12.18 4.15
CA GLU A 21 -7.88 -12.77 5.45
C GLU A 21 -7.95 -11.73 6.57
N TYR A 22 -7.43 -10.53 6.33
CA TYR A 22 -7.54 -9.42 7.28
C TYR A 22 -9.01 -9.10 7.56
N GLU A 23 -9.80 -8.95 6.51
CA GLU A 23 -11.23 -8.64 6.65
C GLU A 23 -11.97 -9.72 7.44
N LYS A 24 -11.64 -10.98 7.21
CA LYS A 24 -12.23 -12.12 7.91
C LYS A 24 -11.84 -12.13 9.39
N ASN A 25 -10.58 -11.85 9.71
CA ASN A 25 -10.05 -11.94 11.07
C ASN A 25 -10.39 -10.70 11.91
N VAL A 26 -10.67 -9.57 11.28
CA VAL A 26 -11.02 -8.31 11.96
C VAL A 26 -12.30 -7.77 11.33
N PRO A 27 -13.47 -8.36 11.64
CA PRO A 27 -14.72 -8.02 10.94
C PRO A 27 -15.16 -6.57 11.06
N ILE A 28 -14.74 -5.87 12.11
CA ILE A 28 -15.09 -4.45 12.31
C ILE A 28 -14.18 -3.50 11.52
N ALA A 29 -13.09 -4.00 10.93
CA ALA A 29 -12.16 -3.16 10.19
C ALA A 29 -12.75 -2.77 8.84
N GLN A 30 -12.55 -1.50 8.47
CA GLN A 30 -12.80 -1.02 7.12
C GLN A 30 -11.51 -1.18 6.35
N VAL A 31 -11.26 -2.37 5.82
CA VAL A 31 -9.96 -2.72 5.22
C VAL A 31 -9.51 -1.73 4.16
N PRO A 32 -10.36 -1.28 3.19
CA PRO A 32 -9.91 -0.26 2.24
C PRO A 32 -9.34 0.98 2.91
N ALA A 33 -10.06 1.56 3.86
CA ALA A 33 -9.61 2.76 4.58
C ALA A 33 -8.33 2.48 5.38
N GLU A 34 -8.22 1.30 5.99
CA GLU A 34 -7.03 0.90 6.75
C GLU A 34 -5.78 0.85 5.86
N LEU A 35 -5.89 0.32 4.65
CA LEU A 35 -4.77 0.26 3.71
C LEU A 35 -4.28 1.66 3.33
N PHE A 36 -5.20 2.57 3.05
CA PHE A 36 -4.88 3.95 2.72
C PHE A 36 -4.24 4.68 3.89
N CYS A 37 -4.84 4.59 5.08
CA CYS A 37 -4.32 5.25 6.28
C CYS A 37 -2.94 4.71 6.66
N THR A 38 -2.74 3.40 6.56
CA THR A 38 -1.45 2.80 6.91
C THR A 38 -0.34 3.33 6.00
N TRP A 39 -0.59 3.42 4.70
CA TRP A 39 0.40 3.97 3.78
C TRP A 39 0.61 5.46 4.00
N PHE A 40 -0.46 6.27 3.87
CA PHE A 40 -0.33 7.73 3.83
C PHE A 40 -0.06 8.36 5.19
N ASP A 41 -0.64 7.84 6.26
CA ASP A 41 -0.56 8.46 7.59
C ASP A 41 0.48 7.80 8.49
N ASP A 42 0.63 6.47 8.40
CA ASP A 42 1.40 5.74 9.39
C ASP A 42 2.82 5.40 8.94
N TYR A 43 3.03 4.98 7.69
CA TYR A 43 4.29 4.37 7.27
C TYR A 43 5.14 5.17 6.28
N TYR A 44 4.52 5.89 5.34
CA TYR A 44 5.28 6.62 4.34
C TYR A 44 5.56 8.04 4.80
N HIS A 45 6.83 8.34 5.13
CA HIS A 45 7.24 9.62 5.70
C HIS A 45 8.44 10.21 4.93
N PRO A 46 8.24 10.70 3.69
CA PRO A 46 9.35 11.16 2.86
C PRO A 46 10.08 12.38 3.42
N ASN A 47 9.47 13.10 4.36
CA ASN A 47 10.09 14.28 4.99
C ASN A 47 10.84 13.96 6.28
N SER A 48 10.82 12.70 6.72
CA SER A 48 11.54 12.27 7.92
C SER A 48 12.96 11.83 7.56
N ALA A 49 13.97 12.41 8.21
CA ALA A 49 15.34 12.03 7.99
C ALA A 49 15.60 10.56 8.32
N LYS A 50 14.98 10.05 9.37
CA LYS A 50 15.09 8.63 9.76
C LYS A 50 14.48 7.71 8.70
N PHE A 51 13.34 8.09 8.14
CA PHE A 51 12.73 7.35 7.04
C PHE A 51 13.66 7.32 5.84
N VAL A 52 14.10 8.49 5.38
CA VAL A 52 14.95 8.63 4.20
C VAL A 52 16.25 7.81 4.34
N SER A 53 16.85 7.82 5.53
CA SER A 53 18.08 7.07 5.77
C SER A 53 17.91 5.56 5.77
N SER A 54 16.67 5.07 5.84
CA SER A 54 16.38 3.63 5.83
C SER A 54 16.41 3.01 4.44
N PHE A 55 16.48 3.82 3.39
CA PHE A 55 16.38 3.37 2.00
C PHE A 55 17.53 3.95 1.17
N ASN A 56 17.87 3.25 0.08
CA ASN A 56 18.78 3.83 -0.92
C ASN A 56 18.00 4.78 -1.86
N ILE A 57 18.74 5.51 -2.70
CA ILE A 57 18.13 6.53 -3.55
C ILE A 57 17.17 5.94 -4.59
N ASN A 58 17.44 4.76 -5.12
CA ASN A 58 16.56 4.10 -6.07
C ASN A 58 15.26 3.64 -5.41
N GLU A 59 15.34 3.14 -4.20
CA GLU A 59 14.18 2.74 -3.41
C GLU A 59 13.30 3.97 -3.11
N LEU A 60 13.91 5.07 -2.67
CA LEU A 60 13.18 6.30 -2.38
C LEU A 60 12.46 6.84 -3.60
N LYS A 61 13.13 6.83 -4.76
CA LYS A 61 12.54 7.29 -6.01
C LYS A 61 11.33 6.44 -6.38
N ASP A 62 11.45 5.13 -6.30
CA ASP A 62 10.36 4.22 -6.65
C ASP A 62 9.19 4.34 -5.67
N LEU A 63 9.45 4.53 -4.37
CA LEU A 63 8.40 4.76 -3.39
C LEU A 63 7.65 6.07 -3.66
N SER A 64 8.37 7.12 -4.06
CA SER A 64 7.76 8.39 -4.42
C SER A 64 6.84 8.26 -5.62
N LEU A 65 7.26 7.53 -6.65
CA LEU A 65 6.45 7.28 -7.84
C LEU A 65 5.21 6.44 -7.49
N PHE A 66 5.37 5.45 -6.64
CA PHE A 66 4.24 4.64 -6.17
C PHE A 66 3.26 5.50 -5.37
N ASN A 67 3.75 6.36 -4.49
CA ASN A 67 2.91 7.27 -3.72
C ASN A 67 2.09 8.17 -4.61
N ASP A 68 2.70 8.74 -5.65
CA ASP A 68 2.00 9.62 -6.59
C ASP A 68 0.90 8.87 -7.33
N HIS A 69 1.17 7.64 -7.75
CA HIS A 69 0.19 6.77 -8.41
C HIS A 69 -0.97 6.43 -7.47
N PHE A 70 -0.65 6.04 -6.25
CA PHE A 70 -1.64 5.68 -5.23
C PHE A 70 -2.52 6.89 -4.88
N ASP A 71 -1.92 8.06 -4.70
CA ASP A 71 -2.65 9.29 -4.40
C ASP A 71 -3.61 9.67 -5.55
N LYS A 72 -3.13 9.60 -6.79
CA LYS A 72 -3.91 9.98 -7.96
C LYS A 72 -5.09 9.04 -8.21
N TYR A 73 -4.83 7.75 -8.26
CA TYR A 73 -5.83 6.75 -8.63
C TYR A 73 -6.66 6.26 -7.44
N GLY A 74 -6.14 6.41 -6.23
CA GLY A 74 -6.85 6.02 -5.01
C GLY A 74 -8.09 6.83 -4.73
N LYS A 75 -8.19 8.04 -5.29
CA LYS A 75 -9.36 8.93 -5.09
C LYS A 75 -10.67 8.31 -5.57
N ASP A 76 -10.59 7.43 -6.57
CA ASP A 76 -11.77 6.79 -7.15
C ASP A 76 -11.99 5.36 -6.62
N VAL A 77 -11.24 4.97 -5.59
CA VAL A 77 -11.39 3.64 -4.98
C VAL A 77 -12.45 3.71 -3.89
N PRO A 78 -13.46 2.79 -3.89
CA PRO A 78 -14.49 2.79 -2.86
C PRO A 78 -13.93 2.34 -1.50
N MET A 79 -14.31 3.07 -0.45
CA MET A 79 -13.83 2.80 0.91
C MET A 79 -14.78 1.92 1.73
N ASN A 80 -16.04 1.82 1.32
CA ASN A 80 -17.11 1.21 2.13
C ASN A 80 -17.70 -0.07 1.55
N ASN A 81 -17.08 -0.63 0.52
CA ASN A 81 -17.56 -1.86 -0.12
C ASN A 81 -16.65 -3.06 0.19
N GLY A 82 -15.83 -2.96 1.22
CA GLY A 82 -14.94 -4.02 1.65
C GLY A 82 -13.88 -4.40 0.63
N VAL A 83 -13.24 -5.54 0.85
CA VAL A 83 -12.20 -6.04 -0.06
C VAL A 83 -12.80 -6.44 -1.41
N SER A 84 -14.04 -6.95 -1.43
CA SER A 84 -14.72 -7.26 -2.69
C SER A 84 -14.84 -6.02 -3.58
N GLY A 85 -15.15 -4.87 -2.99
CA GLY A 85 -15.20 -3.60 -3.72
C GLY A 85 -13.84 -3.20 -4.30
N LEU A 86 -12.76 -3.44 -3.55
CA LEU A 86 -11.41 -3.21 -4.04
C LEU A 86 -11.12 -4.08 -5.26
N GLN A 87 -11.40 -5.37 -5.16
CA GLN A 87 -11.07 -6.33 -6.23
C GLN A 87 -11.93 -6.15 -7.49
N SER A 88 -12.99 -5.39 -7.39
CA SER A 88 -13.85 -5.04 -8.53
C SER A 88 -13.49 -3.68 -9.14
N ASN A 89 -12.50 -2.97 -8.59
CA ASN A 89 -12.15 -1.62 -9.01
C ASN A 89 -10.83 -1.62 -9.78
N SER A 90 -10.86 -1.14 -11.03
CA SER A 90 -9.68 -1.15 -11.90
C SER A 90 -8.54 -0.27 -11.38
N ASN A 91 -8.86 0.84 -10.72
CA ASN A 91 -7.83 1.71 -10.14
C ASN A 91 -7.10 1.01 -8.99
N TRP A 92 -7.85 0.31 -8.13
CA TRP A 92 -7.23 -0.47 -7.07
C TRP A 92 -6.37 -1.60 -7.62
N LEU A 93 -6.85 -2.33 -8.63
CA LEU A 93 -6.08 -3.42 -9.25
C LEU A 93 -4.76 -2.91 -9.84
N ALA A 94 -4.74 -1.70 -10.40
CA ALA A 94 -3.51 -1.08 -10.88
C ALA A 94 -2.55 -0.75 -9.74
N ILE A 95 -3.06 -0.20 -8.63
CA ILE A 95 -2.27 0.08 -7.43
C ILE A 95 -1.71 -1.23 -6.85
N GLN A 96 -2.54 -2.24 -6.74
CA GLN A 96 -2.18 -3.56 -6.24
C GLN A 96 -1.06 -4.20 -7.07
N SER A 97 -1.18 -4.15 -8.38
CA SER A 97 -0.16 -4.67 -9.31
C SER A 97 1.14 -3.89 -9.18
N TYR A 98 1.07 -2.57 -9.03
CA TYR A 98 2.25 -1.73 -8.87
C TYR A 98 3.02 -2.09 -7.60
N ALA A 99 2.31 -2.29 -6.50
CA ALA A 99 2.92 -2.71 -5.24
C ALA A 99 3.68 -4.04 -5.40
N GLY A 100 3.08 -5.00 -6.10
CA GLY A 100 3.71 -6.29 -6.38
C GLY A 100 4.99 -6.14 -7.20
N LYS A 101 4.99 -5.27 -8.19
CA LYS A 101 6.18 -4.99 -9.01
C LYS A 101 7.31 -4.37 -8.22
N LEU A 102 7.00 -3.50 -7.28
CA LEU A 102 8.01 -2.92 -6.38
C LEU A 102 8.68 -3.99 -5.52
N LEU A 103 7.88 -4.89 -4.96
CA LEU A 103 8.40 -5.99 -4.15
C LEU A 103 9.34 -6.88 -4.97
N GLU A 104 8.98 -7.20 -6.20
CA GLU A 104 9.83 -7.99 -7.10
C GLU A 104 11.13 -7.26 -7.44
N LYS A 105 11.01 -5.99 -7.82
CA LYS A 105 12.16 -5.19 -8.26
C LYS A 105 13.23 -5.09 -7.18
N HIS A 106 12.84 -4.87 -5.94
CA HIS A 106 13.75 -4.66 -4.83
C HIS A 106 14.02 -5.92 -4.02
N LEU A 107 13.46 -7.05 -4.43
CA LEU A 107 13.58 -8.34 -3.74
C LEU A 107 13.09 -8.25 -2.29
N TRP A 108 12.05 -7.54 -2.11
CA TRP A 108 11.38 -7.40 -0.83
C TRP A 108 10.31 -8.48 -0.68
#